data_060208e086957b727a98dc0a265d5618
#
_entry.id   060208e086957b727a98dc0a265d5618
#
_cell.length_a   1.000
_cell.length_b   1.000
_cell.length_c   1.000
_cell.angle_alpha   90.00
_cell.angle_beta   90.00
_cell.angle_gamma   90.00
#
_symmetry.space_group_name_H-M   'P 1'
#
loop_
_entity.id
_entity.type
_entity.pdbx_description
1 polymer ?
#
loop_
_entity_poly.entity_id
_entity_poly.type
_entity_poly.pdbx_seq_one_letter_code
_entity_poly.pdbx_strand_id
1 'polypeptide(L)'
;MGMNWRPSLPFAAALALLGGCSLFRWTGYRDPAAAPAGTWSAVELVLSTAPAAAPPPALPLPENIPPTLYYADLGLDAIDVSDYPAQQKYNYRFFQVQCARCHTLARAINSPVQSRAYWHYHMIRMSLRSRLKHEGPIPSEHMKAMLDFLEYDSRVRKVEDRKRFEAQTEELKRRFDP
;
A
#
# COMPACT_ATOMS: atom_id res chain seq x y z
N MET A 1 -14.94 -38.02 55.47
CA MET A 1 -13.72 -37.46 56.06
C MET A 1 -13.43 -36.16 55.38
N GLY A 2 -13.83 -35.07 56.02
CA GLY A 2 -13.65 -33.73 55.48
C GLY A 2 -12.33 -33.12 55.94
N MET A 3 -11.74 -32.32 55.12
CA MET A 3 -10.67 -31.42 55.53
C MET A 3 -10.90 -30.04 54.95
N ASN A 4 -11.42 -29.15 55.80
CA ASN A 4 -11.53 -27.71 55.57
C ASN A 4 -10.14 -27.07 55.61
N TRP A 5 -9.81 -26.28 54.62
CA TRP A 5 -8.73 -25.31 54.74
C TRP A 5 -9.30 -23.90 54.50
N ARG A 6 -9.22 -23.07 55.52
CA ARG A 6 -9.52 -21.65 55.51
C ARG A 6 -8.23 -20.87 55.23
N PRO A 7 -8.33 -19.75 54.50
CA PRO A 7 -7.19 -18.89 54.23
C PRO A 7 -7.01 -17.85 55.35
N SER A 8 -5.76 -17.58 55.67
CA SER A 8 -5.35 -16.47 56.53
C SER A 8 -4.77 -15.33 55.67
N LEU A 9 -5.38 -14.16 55.81
CA LEU A 9 -4.79 -12.83 55.49
C LEU A 9 -3.95 -12.41 56.72
N PRO A 10 -3.20 -11.28 56.71
CA PRO A 10 -2.72 -10.37 55.68
C PRO A 10 -1.21 -10.04 55.85
N PHE A 11 -0.61 -9.43 54.87
CA PHE A 11 0.49 -8.50 55.13
C PHE A 11 0.49 -7.39 54.10
N ALA A 12 0.07 -6.23 54.57
CA ALA A 12 0.37 -4.97 53.92
C ALA A 12 1.83 -4.61 54.17
N ALA A 13 2.58 -4.38 53.11
CA ALA A 13 3.84 -3.65 53.19
C ALA A 13 3.95 -2.73 51.97
N ALA A 14 3.70 -1.48 52.27
CA ALA A 14 4.04 -0.37 51.36
C ALA A 14 5.56 -0.29 51.22
N LEU A 15 6.04 -0.31 49.99
CA LEU A 15 7.37 0.20 49.66
C LEU A 15 7.23 1.10 48.42
N ALA A 16 7.13 2.40 48.73
CA ALA A 16 7.42 3.44 47.77
C ALA A 16 8.93 3.46 47.52
N LEU A 17 9.35 3.07 46.34
CA LEU A 17 10.67 3.41 45.85
C LEU A 17 10.54 4.15 44.52
N LEU A 18 10.91 5.39 44.61
CA LEU A 18 11.23 6.34 43.57
C LEU A 18 12.22 5.72 42.55
N GLY A 19 11.76 5.47 41.38
CA GLY A 19 12.60 5.06 40.26
C GLY A 19 12.09 5.76 39.02
N GLY A 20 12.80 6.84 38.63
CA GLY A 20 12.46 7.74 37.53
C GLY A 20 12.25 7.01 36.22
N CYS A 21 11.00 6.86 35.80
CA CYS A 21 10.65 6.73 34.41
C CYS A 21 10.98 8.04 33.72
N SER A 22 12.14 8.10 33.09
CA SER A 22 12.44 9.13 32.12
C SER A 22 11.36 9.09 31.06
N LEU A 23 10.37 9.97 31.18
CA LEU A 23 9.44 10.30 30.12
C LEU A 23 10.28 10.77 28.94
N PHE A 24 10.51 9.88 28.00
CA PHE A 24 11.03 10.23 26.70
C PHE A 24 9.93 11.07 26.03
N ARG A 25 10.01 12.38 26.35
CA ARG A 25 9.12 13.38 25.79
C ARG A 25 9.50 13.52 24.32
N TRP A 26 8.76 12.81 23.48
CA TRP A 26 8.84 12.94 22.03
C TRP A 26 8.32 14.33 21.63
N THR A 27 9.22 15.34 21.70
CA THR A 27 8.94 16.72 21.29
C THR A 27 9.29 16.90 19.82
N GLY A 28 8.48 16.33 18.93
CA GLY A 28 8.76 16.42 17.49
C GLY A 28 7.54 16.31 16.58
N TYR A 29 6.37 15.97 17.11
CA TYR A 29 5.14 16.08 16.31
C TYR A 29 4.62 17.51 16.39
N ARG A 30 4.92 18.30 15.36
CA ARG A 30 4.28 19.61 15.17
C ARG A 30 2.94 19.35 14.51
N ASP A 31 1.85 19.60 15.24
CA ASP A 31 0.48 19.50 14.73
C ASP A 31 0.35 20.45 13.52
N PRO A 32 0.01 19.95 12.32
CA PRO A 32 -0.19 20.81 11.15
C PRO A 32 -1.34 21.82 11.30
N ALA A 33 -2.24 21.62 12.28
CA ALA A 33 -3.31 22.56 12.59
C ALA A 33 -2.84 23.82 13.36
N ALA A 34 -1.61 23.84 13.86
CA ALA A 34 -1.03 24.97 14.62
C ALA A 34 -0.14 25.87 13.76
N ALA A 35 -0.15 25.75 12.44
CA ALA A 35 0.53 26.72 11.57
C ALA A 35 -0.23 28.06 11.64
N PRO A 36 0.44 29.20 11.95
CA PRO A 36 -0.21 30.48 11.88
C PRO A 36 -0.75 30.70 10.47
N ALA A 37 -1.94 31.27 10.37
CA ALA A 37 -2.55 31.66 9.10
C ALA A 37 -1.63 32.69 8.40
N GLY A 38 -0.61 32.15 7.73
CA GLY A 38 0.24 32.91 6.83
C GLY A 38 -0.58 33.24 5.59
N THR A 39 -0.65 34.51 5.27
CA THR A 39 -1.23 35.01 4.03
C THR A 39 -0.50 34.37 2.86
N TRP A 40 -1.09 33.36 2.28
CA TRP A 40 -0.62 32.76 1.04
C TRP A 40 -0.74 33.80 -0.07
N SER A 41 0.40 34.29 -0.49
CA SER A 41 0.49 35.26 -1.58
C SER A 41 -0.08 34.63 -2.86
N ALA A 42 -0.91 35.38 -3.57
CA ALA A 42 -1.57 34.93 -4.81
C ALA A 42 -0.64 34.52 -5.95
N VAL A 43 0.66 34.50 -5.72
CA VAL A 43 1.69 34.10 -6.69
C VAL A 43 1.84 32.60 -6.83
N GLU A 44 1.40 31.79 -5.87
CA GLU A 44 1.55 30.32 -5.93
C GLU A 44 0.46 29.60 -6.73
N LEU A 45 -0.61 30.29 -7.12
CA LEU A 45 -1.70 29.66 -7.89
C LEU A 45 -1.42 29.55 -9.40
N VAL A 46 -0.35 30.13 -9.91
CA VAL A 46 -0.04 30.17 -11.37
C VAL A 46 0.83 29.01 -11.83
N LEU A 47 1.39 28.22 -10.92
CA LEU A 47 2.32 27.12 -11.29
C LEU A 47 1.64 25.78 -11.64
N SER A 48 0.31 25.72 -11.68
CA SER A 48 -0.41 24.45 -11.92
C SER A 48 -0.88 24.26 -13.35
N THR A 49 -0.49 25.07 -14.31
CA THR A 49 -0.90 24.93 -15.73
C THR A 49 0.19 24.39 -16.66
N ALA A 50 1.23 23.77 -16.12
CA ALA A 50 2.10 22.98 -16.99
C ALA A 50 1.31 21.81 -17.58
N PRO A 51 1.27 21.64 -18.91
CA PRO A 51 0.60 20.52 -19.51
C PRO A 51 1.19 19.24 -18.92
N ALA A 52 0.33 18.33 -18.48
CA ALA A 52 0.77 17.05 -17.95
C ALA A 52 1.70 16.40 -18.96
N ALA A 53 2.95 16.16 -18.58
CA ALA A 53 3.91 15.52 -19.45
C ALA A 53 3.30 14.24 -20.02
N ALA A 54 3.46 14.02 -21.34
CA ALA A 54 2.96 12.82 -22.00
C ALA A 54 3.42 11.58 -21.21
N PRO A 55 2.56 10.54 -21.10
CA PRO A 55 2.96 9.32 -20.43
C PRO A 55 4.24 8.77 -21.06
N PRO A 56 5.20 8.29 -20.27
CA PRO A 56 6.33 7.57 -20.83
C PRO A 56 5.79 6.41 -21.68
N PRO A 57 6.43 6.07 -22.80
CA PRO A 57 6.03 4.94 -23.61
C PRO A 57 5.97 3.69 -22.74
N ALA A 58 4.97 2.84 -22.99
CA ALA A 58 4.88 1.55 -22.32
C ALA A 58 6.18 0.78 -22.56
N LEU A 59 6.83 0.36 -21.48
CA LEU A 59 8.02 -0.48 -21.61
C LEU A 59 7.60 -1.81 -22.21
N PRO A 60 8.39 -2.36 -23.16
CA PRO A 60 8.13 -3.71 -23.65
C PRO A 60 8.11 -4.69 -22.48
N LEU A 61 7.11 -5.58 -22.46
CA LEU A 61 7.05 -6.64 -21.48
C LEU A 61 8.32 -7.51 -21.62
N PRO A 62 8.90 -7.98 -20.51
CA PRO A 62 10.05 -8.86 -20.55
C PRO A 62 9.68 -10.14 -21.33
N GLU A 63 10.56 -10.55 -22.27
CA GLU A 63 10.34 -11.71 -23.13
C GLU A 63 10.16 -13.04 -22.38
N ASN A 64 10.60 -13.09 -21.13
CA ASN A 64 10.49 -14.25 -20.24
C ASN A 64 9.50 -13.98 -19.10
N ILE A 65 8.21 -13.95 -19.40
CA ILE A 65 7.17 -13.96 -18.37
C ILE A 65 7.17 -15.36 -17.73
N PRO A 66 7.39 -15.47 -16.40
CA PRO A 66 7.33 -16.77 -15.73
C PRO A 66 5.95 -17.39 -15.92
N PRO A 67 5.86 -18.73 -15.95
CA PRO A 67 4.58 -19.42 -16.13
C PRO A 67 3.56 -18.94 -15.10
N THR A 68 2.30 -18.95 -15.49
CA THR A 68 1.15 -18.57 -14.66
C THR A 68 1.15 -19.39 -13.37
N LEU A 69 1.50 -18.75 -12.26
CA LEU A 69 1.62 -19.41 -10.96
C LEU A 69 0.44 -19.10 -10.01
N TYR A 70 -0.51 -18.29 -10.47
CA TYR A 70 -1.60 -17.81 -9.63
C TYR A 70 -2.78 -17.36 -10.49
N TYR A 71 -4.01 -17.63 -10.06
CA TYR A 71 -5.22 -17.33 -10.86
C TYR A 71 -5.31 -15.85 -11.30
N ALA A 72 -4.84 -14.93 -10.47
CA ALA A 72 -4.88 -13.50 -10.79
C ALA A 72 -4.03 -13.12 -12.02
N ASP A 73 -3.06 -13.95 -12.40
CA ASP A 73 -2.23 -13.73 -13.60
C ASP A 73 -3.02 -13.91 -14.90
N LEU A 74 -4.17 -14.60 -14.84
CA LEU A 74 -5.07 -14.82 -15.98
C LEU A 74 -6.00 -13.65 -16.26
N GLY A 75 -6.04 -12.64 -15.38
CA GLY A 75 -6.95 -11.51 -15.49
C GLY A 75 -6.41 -10.37 -16.34
N LEU A 76 -7.10 -9.23 -16.26
CA LEU A 76 -6.70 -8.00 -16.95
C LEU A 76 -5.30 -7.56 -16.49
N ASP A 77 -4.47 -7.14 -17.42
CA ASP A 77 -3.13 -6.60 -17.18
C ASP A 77 -3.04 -5.07 -17.30
N ALA A 78 -4.17 -4.42 -17.56
CA ALA A 78 -4.31 -2.97 -17.59
C ALA A 78 -5.64 -2.54 -16.93
N ILE A 79 -5.67 -1.31 -16.43
CA ILE A 79 -6.84 -0.68 -15.82
C ILE A 79 -7.19 0.57 -16.64
N ASP A 80 -8.45 0.76 -16.97
CA ASP A 80 -8.94 2.05 -17.43
C ASP A 80 -8.98 3.02 -16.24
N VAL A 81 -8.13 4.03 -16.30
CA VAL A 81 -8.01 5.08 -15.29
C VAL A 81 -8.55 6.42 -15.78
N SER A 82 -9.32 6.44 -16.89
CA SER A 82 -9.84 7.67 -17.51
C SER A 82 -10.62 8.53 -16.52
N ASP A 83 -11.39 7.90 -15.64
CA ASP A 83 -12.24 8.56 -14.64
C ASP A 83 -11.53 8.81 -13.29
N TYR A 84 -10.26 8.40 -13.19
CA TYR A 84 -9.51 8.62 -11.94
C TYR A 84 -9.01 10.06 -11.83
N PRO A 85 -8.84 10.60 -10.61
CA PRO A 85 -8.21 11.90 -10.39
C PRO A 85 -6.82 11.98 -11.05
N ALA A 86 -6.44 13.17 -11.51
CA ALA A 86 -5.17 13.39 -12.22
C ALA A 86 -3.96 12.83 -11.46
N GLN A 87 -3.93 12.98 -10.14
CA GLN A 87 -2.86 12.42 -9.30
C GLN A 87 -2.80 10.89 -9.37
N GLN A 88 -3.95 10.22 -9.43
CA GLN A 88 -3.98 8.76 -9.52
C GLN A 88 -3.59 8.25 -10.91
N LYS A 89 -3.93 8.99 -11.97
CA LYS A 89 -3.42 8.74 -13.32
C LYS A 89 -1.89 8.87 -13.37
N TYR A 90 -1.34 9.88 -12.70
CA TYR A 90 0.09 10.06 -12.57
C TYR A 90 0.73 8.90 -11.78
N ASN A 91 0.15 8.51 -10.66
CA ASN A 91 0.63 7.41 -9.82
C ASN A 91 0.56 6.05 -10.54
N TYR A 92 -0.45 5.83 -11.39
CA TYR A 92 -0.59 4.63 -12.21
C TYR A 92 0.62 4.36 -13.09
N ARG A 93 1.29 5.39 -13.58
CA ARG A 93 2.49 5.25 -14.41
C ARG A 93 3.63 4.59 -13.65
N PHE A 94 3.83 4.96 -12.38
CA PHE A 94 4.83 4.31 -11.54
C PHE A 94 4.49 2.84 -11.29
N PHE A 95 3.20 2.56 -11.07
CA PHE A 95 2.73 1.19 -10.95
C PHE A 95 3.05 0.38 -12.22
N GLN A 96 2.72 0.90 -13.40
CA GLN A 96 3.00 0.24 -14.68
C GLN A 96 4.50 -0.05 -14.85
N VAL A 97 5.36 0.93 -14.64
CA VAL A 97 6.80 0.80 -14.86
C VAL A 97 7.45 -0.14 -13.83
N GLN A 98 7.14 0.04 -12.55
CA GLN A 98 7.86 -0.68 -11.50
C GLN A 98 7.36 -2.12 -11.30
N CYS A 99 6.06 -2.36 -11.44
CA CYS A 99 5.53 -3.71 -11.27
C CYS A 99 5.77 -4.60 -12.47
N ALA A 100 5.81 -4.04 -13.70
CA ALA A 100 6.09 -4.80 -14.93
C ALA A 100 7.52 -5.34 -15.02
N ARG A 101 8.44 -4.90 -14.16
CA ARG A 101 9.84 -5.34 -14.18
C ARG A 101 10.02 -6.86 -13.94
N CYS A 102 9.11 -7.49 -13.21
CA CYS A 102 9.28 -8.86 -12.76
C CYS A 102 8.15 -9.81 -13.17
N HIS A 103 6.95 -9.31 -13.43
CA HIS A 103 5.76 -10.09 -13.80
C HIS A 103 4.72 -9.17 -14.47
N THR A 104 3.65 -9.74 -15.02
CA THR A 104 2.55 -8.96 -15.56
C THR A 104 1.85 -8.15 -14.47
N LEU A 105 1.22 -7.05 -14.85
CA LEU A 105 0.42 -6.24 -13.94
C LEU A 105 -0.83 -6.97 -13.45
N ALA A 106 -1.29 -7.98 -14.22
CA ALA A 106 -2.47 -8.78 -13.92
C ALA A 106 -2.48 -9.29 -12.47
N ARG A 107 -1.33 -9.76 -11.96
CA ARG A 107 -1.22 -10.26 -10.58
C ARG A 107 -1.64 -9.24 -9.54
N ALA A 108 -1.19 -8.01 -9.66
CA ALA A 108 -1.55 -6.95 -8.72
C ALA A 108 -2.99 -6.46 -8.93
N ILE A 109 -3.39 -6.27 -10.20
CA ILE A 109 -4.71 -5.79 -10.60
C ILE A 109 -5.82 -6.72 -10.09
N ASN A 110 -5.66 -8.03 -10.26
CA ASN A 110 -6.69 -9.03 -9.95
C ASN A 110 -6.50 -9.72 -8.59
N SER A 111 -5.49 -9.32 -7.80
CA SER A 111 -5.31 -9.87 -6.45
C SER A 111 -6.41 -9.37 -5.51
N PRO A 112 -6.78 -10.15 -4.48
CA PRO A 112 -7.81 -9.75 -3.51
C PRO A 112 -7.30 -8.71 -2.49
N VAL A 113 -6.06 -8.26 -2.61
CA VAL A 113 -5.47 -7.29 -1.69
C VAL A 113 -6.20 -5.95 -1.79
N GLN A 114 -6.64 -5.43 -0.64
CA GLN A 114 -7.42 -4.19 -0.56
C GLN A 114 -6.77 -3.13 0.33
N SER A 115 -6.13 -3.54 1.43
CA SER A 115 -5.64 -2.58 2.41
C SER A 115 -4.24 -2.05 2.09
N ARG A 116 -4.01 -0.78 2.46
CA ARG A 116 -2.70 -0.13 2.33
C ARG A 116 -1.58 -0.90 3.03
N ALA A 117 -1.85 -1.46 4.21
CA ALA A 117 -0.85 -2.23 4.97
C ALA A 117 -0.39 -3.48 4.21
N TYR A 118 -1.33 -4.23 3.61
CA TYR A 118 -0.99 -5.39 2.79
C TYR A 118 -0.24 -4.99 1.51
N TRP A 119 -0.65 -3.91 0.83
CA TRP A 119 0.10 -3.39 -0.32
C TRP A 119 1.52 -2.99 0.06
N HIS A 120 1.69 -2.28 1.17
CA HIS A 120 3.01 -1.90 1.65
C HIS A 120 3.90 -3.12 1.92
N TYR A 121 3.36 -4.14 2.59
CA TYR A 121 4.06 -5.41 2.82
C TYR A 121 4.51 -6.07 1.51
N HIS A 122 3.60 -6.17 0.52
CA HIS A 122 3.95 -6.73 -0.78
C HIS A 122 5.04 -5.93 -1.50
N MET A 123 4.97 -4.62 -1.45
CA MET A 123 5.95 -3.75 -2.11
C MET A 123 7.34 -3.84 -1.48
N ILE A 124 7.43 -3.97 -0.16
CA ILE A 124 8.72 -4.25 0.52
C ILE A 124 9.30 -5.57 0.00
N ARG A 125 8.50 -6.62 -0.09
CA ARG A 125 8.95 -7.91 -0.63
C ARG A 125 9.39 -7.83 -2.09
N MET A 126 8.69 -7.07 -2.92
CA MET A 126 9.08 -6.86 -4.32
C MET A 126 10.38 -6.06 -4.43
N SER A 127 10.54 -5.00 -3.63
CA SER A 127 11.76 -4.21 -3.59
C SER A 127 12.97 -5.06 -3.16
N LEU A 128 12.81 -5.96 -2.17
CA LEU A 128 13.85 -6.89 -1.77
C LEU A 128 14.21 -7.87 -2.90
N ARG A 129 13.22 -8.44 -3.58
CA ARG A 129 13.43 -9.34 -4.72
C ARG A 129 14.13 -8.65 -5.89
N SER A 130 13.78 -7.39 -6.16
CA SER A 130 14.42 -6.57 -7.19
C SER A 130 15.92 -6.39 -6.89
N ARG A 131 16.29 -6.14 -5.63
CA ARG A 131 17.69 -6.08 -5.20
C ARG A 131 18.42 -7.40 -5.44
N LEU A 132 17.80 -8.52 -5.09
CA LEU A 132 18.40 -9.85 -5.27
C LEU A 132 18.59 -10.22 -6.74
N LYS A 133 17.83 -9.64 -7.64
CA LYS A 133 17.97 -9.79 -9.10
C LYS A 133 18.91 -8.76 -9.75
N HIS A 134 19.60 -7.95 -8.94
CA HIS A 134 20.48 -6.87 -9.41
C HIS A 134 19.79 -5.75 -10.20
N GLU A 135 18.48 -5.63 -10.10
CA GLU A 135 17.69 -4.59 -10.77
C GLU A 135 17.61 -3.28 -9.95
N GLY A 136 18.25 -3.26 -8.81
CA GLY A 136 18.23 -2.15 -7.86
C GLY A 136 16.93 -2.06 -7.05
N PRO A 137 16.91 -1.26 -5.96
CA PRO A 137 15.73 -1.06 -5.15
C PRO A 137 14.70 -0.20 -5.89
N ILE A 138 13.43 -0.35 -5.51
CA ILE A 138 12.38 0.60 -5.91
C ILE A 138 12.60 1.91 -5.13
N PRO A 139 12.72 3.07 -5.80
CA PRO A 139 12.85 4.37 -5.12
C PRO A 139 11.67 4.65 -4.17
N SER A 140 11.93 5.33 -3.06
CA SER A 140 10.91 5.59 -2.02
C SER A 140 9.72 6.41 -2.52
N GLU A 141 9.98 7.40 -3.38
CA GLU A 141 8.96 8.23 -4.01
C GLU A 141 8.07 7.41 -4.97
N HIS A 142 8.66 6.47 -5.74
CA HIS A 142 7.88 5.56 -6.59
C HIS A 142 7.06 4.59 -5.73
N MET A 143 7.64 4.11 -4.63
CA MET A 143 6.93 3.24 -3.70
C MET A 143 5.71 3.94 -3.09
N LYS A 144 5.86 5.21 -2.68
CA LYS A 144 4.75 6.02 -2.18
C LYS A 144 3.67 6.21 -3.24
N ALA A 145 4.03 6.61 -4.46
CA ALA A 145 3.09 6.83 -5.55
C ALA A 145 2.30 5.55 -5.90
N MET A 146 3.00 4.42 -6.01
CA MET A 146 2.35 3.12 -6.25
C MET A 146 1.41 2.73 -5.12
N LEU A 147 1.80 2.96 -3.87
CA LEU A 147 0.98 2.63 -2.71
C LEU A 147 -0.30 3.45 -2.67
N ASP A 148 -0.19 4.75 -2.97
CA ASP A 148 -1.34 5.66 -3.04
C ASP A 148 -2.28 5.26 -4.19
N PHE A 149 -1.74 4.81 -5.34
CA PHE A 149 -2.53 4.28 -6.44
C PHE A 149 -3.23 2.97 -6.09
N LEU A 150 -2.50 1.99 -5.58
CA LEU A 150 -3.03 0.66 -5.28
C LEU A 150 -4.11 0.69 -4.19
N GLU A 151 -3.98 1.56 -3.21
CA GLU A 151 -5.03 1.80 -2.21
C GLU A 151 -6.28 2.41 -2.84
N TYR A 152 -6.12 3.45 -3.65
CA TYR A 152 -7.22 4.11 -4.35
C TYR A 152 -7.96 3.13 -5.27
N ASP A 153 -7.22 2.45 -6.16
CA ASP A 153 -7.75 1.47 -7.09
C ASP A 153 -8.46 0.31 -6.39
N SER A 154 -7.87 -0.19 -5.31
CA SER A 154 -8.51 -1.26 -4.53
C SER A 154 -9.82 -0.81 -3.91
N ARG A 155 -9.91 0.42 -3.44
CA ARG A 155 -11.16 0.98 -2.93
C ARG A 155 -12.22 1.04 -4.03
N VAL A 156 -11.90 1.62 -5.17
CA VAL A 156 -12.85 1.82 -6.28
C VAL A 156 -13.32 0.49 -6.87
N ARG A 157 -12.39 -0.38 -7.27
CA ARG A 157 -12.74 -1.60 -8.00
C ARG A 157 -13.07 -2.80 -7.13
N LYS A 158 -12.48 -2.90 -5.93
CA LYS A 158 -12.57 -4.11 -5.10
C LYS A 158 -13.49 -3.95 -3.89
N VAL A 159 -13.75 -2.72 -3.46
CA VAL A 159 -14.63 -2.42 -2.33
C VAL A 159 -15.96 -1.83 -2.81
N GLU A 160 -15.93 -0.73 -3.58
CA GLU A 160 -17.14 -0.06 -4.06
C GLU A 160 -17.85 -0.89 -5.13
N ASP A 161 -17.12 -1.53 -6.07
CA ASP A 161 -17.66 -2.45 -7.08
C ASP A 161 -17.40 -3.93 -6.73
N ARG A 162 -17.58 -4.27 -5.48
CA ARG A 162 -17.25 -5.57 -4.92
C ARG A 162 -17.87 -6.74 -5.66
N LYS A 163 -19.13 -6.66 -6.00
CA LYS A 163 -19.86 -7.75 -6.68
C LYS A 163 -19.23 -8.11 -8.01
N ARG A 164 -18.86 -7.10 -8.79
CA ARG A 164 -18.18 -7.29 -10.08
C ARG A 164 -16.80 -7.90 -9.89
N PHE A 165 -16.03 -7.39 -8.93
CA PHE A 165 -14.70 -7.90 -8.64
C PHE A 165 -14.72 -9.37 -8.17
N GLU A 166 -15.67 -9.74 -7.30
CA GLU A 166 -15.84 -11.12 -6.82
C GLU A 166 -16.23 -12.05 -7.97
N ALA A 167 -17.20 -11.67 -8.82
CA ALA A 167 -17.58 -12.47 -9.97
C ALA A 167 -16.41 -12.69 -10.94
N GLN A 168 -15.62 -11.67 -11.20
CA GLN A 168 -14.42 -11.77 -12.02
C GLN A 168 -13.37 -12.69 -11.37
N THR A 169 -13.18 -12.59 -10.07
CA THR A 169 -12.24 -13.42 -9.31
C THR A 169 -12.61 -14.89 -9.38
N GLU A 170 -13.89 -15.22 -9.21
CA GLU A 170 -14.37 -16.62 -9.30
C GLU A 170 -14.23 -17.18 -10.72
N GLU A 171 -14.42 -16.36 -11.75
CA GLU A 171 -14.14 -16.78 -13.13
C GLU A 171 -12.66 -17.09 -13.34
N LEU A 172 -11.76 -16.27 -12.83
CA LEU A 172 -10.32 -16.48 -12.94
C LEU A 172 -9.88 -17.77 -12.21
N LYS A 173 -10.46 -18.05 -11.04
CA LYS A 173 -10.19 -19.29 -10.29
C LYS A 173 -10.64 -20.51 -11.06
N ARG A 174 -11.84 -20.48 -11.66
CA ARG A 174 -12.34 -21.60 -12.48
C ARG A 174 -11.47 -21.88 -13.71
N ARG A 175 -10.90 -20.83 -14.31
CA ARG A 175 -9.98 -20.95 -15.44
C ARG A 175 -8.61 -21.47 -15.03
N PHE A 176 -8.21 -21.22 -13.79
CA PHE A 176 -6.91 -21.61 -13.26
C PHE A 176 -6.89 -23.07 -12.79
N ASP A 177 -7.98 -23.53 -12.20
CA ASP A 177 -8.18 -24.89 -11.70
C ASP A 177 -9.49 -25.45 -12.31
N PRO A 178 -9.44 -25.92 -13.59
CA PRO A 178 -10.60 -26.35 -14.35
C PRO A 178 -11.15 -27.73 -13.90
#